data_6cd3c6ee9cf57c0ff54dade71a224935
#
_entry.id   6cd3c6ee9cf57c0ff54dade71a224935
#
_cell.length_a   1.000
_cell.length_b   1.000
_cell.length_c   1.000
_cell.angle_alpha   90.00
_cell.angle_beta   90.00
_cell.angle_gamma   90.00
#
_symmetry.space_group_name_H-M   'P 1'
#
loop_
_entity.id
_entity.type
_entity.pdbx_description
1 polymer ?
#
loop_
_entity_poly.entity_id
_entity_poly.type
_entity_poly.pdbx_seq_one_letter_code
_entity_poly.pdbx_strand_id
1 'polypeptide(L)'
;MKSSLKNIFLEWGPLLFLAISISSCRSFLAEPRYIPSGSMLPELQLKDRLIIEKFSLKNRLPKRGEIVVFRSPFSFDNQLVLSRSKPLPSKLYCFFMSFPPMSFVPGLRDQACDAYIKRVVALPGEIVSVNSKGEVLINNQKIDEPYVKNKCSESIYSDCGGFANIKVPEDHFLVLGDNRSNSWDGRYWPGGKFLHKKEIIGKAFFRFWPLKNFGYFKSQRNF
;
A
#
# COMPACT_ATOMS: atom_id res chain seq x y z
N MET A 1 -50.89 -6.18 5.88
CA MET A 1 -49.47 -6.36 6.26
C MET A 1 -48.60 -6.90 5.12
N LYS A 2 -48.99 -7.89 4.32
CA LYS A 2 -48.23 -8.44 3.18
C LYS A 2 -48.01 -7.49 2.00
N SER A 3 -48.93 -6.54 1.73
CA SER A 3 -48.80 -5.55 0.66
C SER A 3 -47.74 -4.49 0.93
N SER A 4 -47.55 -4.08 2.17
CA SER A 4 -46.55 -3.09 2.59
C SER A 4 -45.13 -3.61 2.43
N LEU A 5 -44.84 -4.86 2.75
CA LEU A 5 -43.53 -5.49 2.56
C LEU A 5 -43.15 -5.63 1.07
N LYS A 6 -44.11 -5.94 0.22
CA LYS A 6 -43.88 -6.03 -1.25
C LYS A 6 -43.53 -4.69 -1.86
N ASN A 7 -44.18 -3.62 -1.42
CA ASN A 7 -43.90 -2.27 -1.89
C ASN A 7 -42.51 -1.78 -1.42
N ILE A 8 -42.14 -2.05 -0.17
CA ILE A 8 -40.80 -1.75 0.36
C ILE A 8 -39.72 -2.48 -0.43
N PHE A 9 -39.95 -3.75 -0.78
CA PHE A 9 -38.99 -4.53 -1.55
C PHE A 9 -38.85 -4.04 -3.00
N LEU A 10 -39.92 -3.56 -3.62
CA LEU A 10 -39.89 -2.97 -4.96
C LEU A 10 -39.20 -1.62 -4.98
N GLU A 11 -39.35 -0.78 -3.97
CA GLU A 11 -38.76 0.54 -3.88
C GLU A 11 -37.24 0.50 -3.48
N TRP A 12 -36.90 -0.34 -2.50
CA TRP A 12 -35.54 -0.39 -1.95
C TRP A 12 -34.65 -1.52 -2.52
N GLY A 13 -35.27 -2.52 -3.15
CA GLY A 13 -34.59 -3.67 -3.72
C GLY A 13 -33.47 -3.28 -4.71
N PRO A 14 -33.73 -2.40 -5.70
CA PRO A 14 -32.72 -1.97 -6.65
C PRO A 14 -31.55 -1.22 -5.98
N LEU A 15 -31.84 -0.39 -4.97
CA LEU A 15 -30.81 0.34 -4.22
C LEU A 15 -29.93 -0.59 -3.38
N LEU A 16 -30.55 -1.58 -2.73
CA LEU A 16 -29.83 -2.62 -1.99
C LEU A 16 -28.96 -3.46 -2.92
N PHE A 17 -29.48 -3.87 -4.07
CA PHE A 17 -28.73 -4.61 -5.07
C PHE A 17 -27.53 -3.80 -5.59
N LEU A 18 -27.73 -2.53 -5.89
CA LEU A 18 -26.66 -1.61 -6.30
C LEU A 18 -25.57 -1.48 -5.21
N ALA A 19 -25.99 -1.28 -3.95
CA ALA A 19 -25.08 -1.16 -2.82
C ALA A 19 -24.25 -2.44 -2.61
N ILE A 20 -24.87 -3.61 -2.70
CA ILE A 20 -24.21 -4.91 -2.61
C ILE A 20 -23.24 -5.10 -3.78
N SER A 21 -23.64 -4.76 -5.00
CA SER A 21 -22.80 -4.87 -6.20
C SER A 21 -21.54 -3.97 -6.11
N ILE A 22 -21.71 -2.72 -5.68
CA ILE A 22 -20.58 -1.78 -5.48
C ILE A 22 -19.66 -2.31 -4.36
N SER A 23 -20.22 -2.77 -3.25
CA SER A 23 -19.43 -3.32 -2.14
C SER A 23 -18.66 -4.57 -2.54
N SER A 24 -19.28 -5.45 -3.34
CA SER A 24 -18.63 -6.65 -3.88
C SER A 24 -17.51 -6.29 -4.85
N CYS A 25 -17.74 -5.37 -5.78
CA CYS A 25 -16.72 -4.89 -6.70
C CYS A 25 -15.53 -4.31 -5.93
N ARG A 26 -15.77 -3.44 -4.94
CA ARG A 26 -14.74 -2.86 -4.08
C ARG A 26 -13.97 -3.92 -3.28
N SER A 27 -14.64 -4.95 -2.81
CA SER A 27 -14.01 -6.00 -1.99
C SER A 27 -13.14 -6.95 -2.81
N PHE A 28 -13.55 -7.31 -4.02
CA PHE A 28 -12.94 -8.40 -4.78
C PHE A 28 -12.12 -7.98 -6.00
N LEU A 29 -12.49 -6.89 -6.67
CA LEU A 29 -11.91 -6.54 -7.95
C LEU A 29 -11.02 -5.29 -7.89
N ALA A 30 -11.58 -4.16 -7.52
CA ALA A 30 -10.88 -2.89 -7.58
C ALA A 30 -11.38 -1.92 -6.51
N GLU A 31 -10.47 -1.08 -6.02
CA GLU A 31 -10.75 -0.13 -4.95
C GLU A 31 -10.15 1.24 -5.25
N PRO A 32 -10.93 2.33 -5.20
CA PRO A 32 -10.39 3.68 -5.30
C PRO A 32 -9.60 4.04 -4.05
N ARG A 33 -8.44 4.67 -4.24
CA ARG A 33 -7.57 5.18 -3.16
C ARG A 33 -7.13 6.60 -3.42
N TYR A 34 -7.04 7.35 -2.36
CA TYR A 34 -6.48 8.71 -2.30
C TYR A 34 -5.08 8.67 -1.73
N ILE A 35 -4.16 9.49 -2.27
CA ILE A 35 -2.76 9.58 -1.83
C ILE A 35 -2.58 10.78 -0.91
N PRO A 36 -2.41 10.55 0.41
CA PRO A 36 -2.28 11.62 1.39
C PRO A 36 -0.85 12.08 1.63
N SER A 37 0.17 11.30 1.23
CA SER A 37 1.57 11.53 1.58
C SER A 37 2.49 11.61 0.37
N GLY A 38 3.64 12.29 0.55
CA GLY A 38 4.65 12.44 -0.49
C GLY A 38 5.70 11.32 -0.55
N SER A 39 5.49 10.19 0.11
CA SER A 39 6.50 9.11 0.18
C SER A 39 6.79 8.42 -1.15
N MET A 40 5.91 8.61 -2.14
CA MET A 40 6.04 8.05 -3.49
C MET A 40 6.31 9.12 -4.56
N LEU A 41 6.70 10.33 -4.16
CA LEU A 41 7.12 11.38 -5.10
C LEU A 41 8.40 10.95 -5.86
N PRO A 42 8.51 11.29 -7.13
CA PRO A 42 7.57 12.07 -7.95
C PRO A 42 6.47 11.25 -8.63
N GLU A 43 6.52 9.90 -8.58
CA GLU A 43 5.60 9.03 -9.31
C GLU A 43 4.14 9.26 -8.90
N LEU A 44 3.88 9.30 -7.58
CA LEU A 44 2.56 9.62 -7.04
C LEU A 44 2.61 10.99 -6.35
N GLN A 45 1.73 11.88 -6.80
CA GLN A 45 1.57 13.20 -6.20
C GLN A 45 0.58 13.16 -5.03
N LEU A 46 0.71 14.13 -4.10
CA LEU A 46 -0.33 14.34 -3.10
C LEU A 46 -1.67 14.63 -3.80
N LYS A 47 -2.75 14.09 -3.23
CA LYS A 47 -4.12 14.20 -3.74
C LYS A 47 -4.40 13.41 -5.02
N ASP A 48 -3.44 12.63 -5.54
CA ASP A 48 -3.74 11.66 -6.59
C ASP A 48 -4.84 10.69 -6.15
N ARG A 49 -5.68 10.28 -7.09
CA ARG A 49 -6.70 9.25 -6.87
C ARG A 49 -6.47 8.10 -7.84
N LEU A 50 -6.34 6.92 -7.30
CA LEU A 50 -5.93 5.71 -7.99
C LEU A 50 -7.00 4.64 -7.89
N ILE A 51 -7.04 3.79 -8.88
CA ILE A 51 -7.71 2.47 -8.80
C ILE A 51 -6.64 1.45 -8.44
N ILE A 52 -6.89 0.74 -7.36
CA ILE A 52 -6.09 -0.42 -6.92
C ILE A 52 -6.77 -1.67 -7.43
N GLU A 53 -6.05 -2.48 -8.18
CA GLU A 53 -6.50 -3.75 -8.71
C GLU A 53 -6.07 -4.87 -7.75
N LYS A 54 -7.01 -5.76 -7.42
CA LYS A 54 -6.82 -6.84 -6.43
C LYS A 54 -6.72 -8.23 -7.07
N PHE A 55 -7.13 -8.35 -8.32
CA PHE A 55 -7.32 -9.65 -8.97
C PHE A 55 -5.99 -10.31 -9.37
N SER A 56 -5.09 -9.58 -10.04
CA SER A 56 -3.89 -10.20 -10.62
C SER A 56 -2.94 -10.77 -9.57
N LEU A 57 -2.86 -10.14 -8.38
CA LEU A 57 -1.99 -10.60 -7.29
C LEU A 57 -2.54 -11.79 -6.49
N LYS A 58 -3.77 -12.25 -6.79
CA LYS A 58 -4.28 -13.51 -6.25
C LYS A 58 -3.58 -14.72 -6.87
N ASN A 59 -3.26 -14.63 -8.17
CA ASN A 59 -2.75 -15.74 -8.96
C ASN A 59 -1.25 -15.64 -9.30
N ARG A 60 -0.59 -14.55 -8.92
CA ARG A 60 0.85 -14.36 -9.10
C ARG A 60 1.47 -13.55 -7.98
N LEU A 61 2.77 -13.60 -7.88
CA LEU A 61 3.54 -12.71 -7.01
C LEU A 61 3.69 -11.31 -7.64
N PRO A 62 3.84 -10.27 -6.83
CA PRO A 62 4.27 -8.96 -7.30
C PRO A 62 5.60 -9.03 -8.04
N LYS A 63 5.73 -8.24 -9.09
CA LYS A 63 7.00 -8.07 -9.82
C LYS A 63 7.76 -6.88 -9.27
N ARG A 64 9.10 -6.90 -9.44
CA ARG A 64 9.93 -5.73 -9.17
C ARG A 64 9.40 -4.52 -9.95
N GLY A 65 9.42 -3.35 -9.32
CA GLY A 65 8.91 -2.11 -9.89
C GLY A 65 7.40 -1.90 -9.79
N GLU A 66 6.60 -2.93 -9.45
CA GLU A 66 5.17 -2.72 -9.22
C GLU A 66 4.91 -1.94 -7.94
N ILE A 67 3.97 -1.01 -8.00
CA ILE A 67 3.51 -0.23 -6.84
C ILE A 67 2.38 -1.00 -6.18
N VAL A 68 2.60 -1.42 -4.95
CA VAL A 68 1.64 -2.21 -4.19
C VAL A 68 1.03 -1.42 -3.04
N VAL A 69 -0.24 -1.72 -2.76
CA VAL A 69 -0.96 -1.25 -1.59
C VAL A 69 -1.09 -2.40 -0.61
N PHE A 70 -0.78 -2.17 0.63
CA PHE A 70 -0.76 -3.19 1.67
C PHE A 70 -1.27 -2.64 3.01
N ARG A 71 -1.57 -3.55 3.94
CA ARG A 71 -2.05 -3.18 5.27
C ARG A 71 -0.97 -2.42 6.03
N SER A 72 -1.42 -1.59 6.94
CA SER A 72 -0.52 -0.83 7.82
C SER A 72 0.46 -1.75 8.58
N PRO A 73 1.75 -1.41 8.64
CA PRO A 73 2.70 -2.10 9.52
C PRO A 73 2.25 -2.16 10.98
N PHE A 74 1.47 -1.19 11.45
CA PHE A 74 0.84 -1.22 12.78
C PHE A 74 -0.17 -2.37 12.97
N SER A 75 -0.50 -3.12 11.92
CA SER A 75 -1.37 -4.29 11.98
C SER A 75 -0.65 -5.62 11.85
N PHE A 76 0.62 -5.65 11.39
CA PHE A 76 1.34 -6.91 11.14
C PHE A 76 2.79 -6.95 11.64
N ASP A 77 3.44 -5.81 11.84
CA ASP A 77 4.80 -5.77 12.40
C ASP A 77 4.76 -6.12 13.89
N ASN A 78 5.44 -7.20 14.28
CA ASN A 78 5.35 -7.76 15.62
C ASN A 78 5.74 -6.74 16.70
N GLN A 79 6.77 -5.93 16.47
CA GLN A 79 7.19 -4.94 17.48
C GLN A 79 6.20 -3.78 17.57
N LEU A 80 5.67 -3.32 16.44
CA LEU A 80 4.65 -2.29 16.45
C LEU A 80 3.33 -2.78 17.05
N VAL A 81 2.95 -4.02 16.80
CA VAL A 81 1.74 -4.61 17.41
C VAL A 81 1.90 -4.76 18.92
N LEU A 82 3.06 -5.23 19.39
CA LEU A 82 3.34 -5.38 20.82
C LEU A 82 3.44 -4.05 21.58
N SER A 83 3.88 -2.99 20.93
CA SER A 83 3.96 -1.64 21.53
C SER A 83 2.62 -0.92 21.65
N ARG A 84 1.53 -1.49 21.12
CA ARG A 84 0.21 -0.87 21.16
C ARG A 84 -0.41 -0.87 22.55
N SER A 85 -1.00 0.24 22.93
CA SER A 85 -1.81 0.37 24.15
C SER A 85 -3.25 -0.18 23.97
N LYS A 86 -3.69 -0.40 22.72
CA LYS A 86 -5.04 -0.88 22.38
C LYS A 86 -4.96 -2.17 21.56
N PRO A 87 -5.93 -3.08 21.70
CA PRO A 87 -6.00 -4.29 20.88
C PRO A 87 -6.11 -3.94 19.39
N LEU A 88 -5.72 -4.88 18.53
CA LEU A 88 -5.90 -4.71 17.09
C LEU A 88 -7.38 -4.56 16.74
N PRO A 89 -7.74 -3.57 15.91
CA PRO A 89 -9.11 -3.38 15.47
C PRO A 89 -9.58 -4.54 14.59
N SER A 90 -10.85 -4.91 14.72
CA SER A 90 -11.45 -5.93 13.86
C SER A 90 -11.51 -5.45 12.41
N LYS A 91 -11.52 -6.39 11.46
CA LYS A 91 -11.70 -6.06 10.02
C LYS A 91 -13.01 -5.30 9.77
N LEU A 92 -14.05 -5.64 10.50
CA LEU A 92 -15.36 -4.99 10.42
C LEU A 92 -15.28 -3.53 10.89
N TYR A 93 -14.61 -3.28 12.00
CA TYR A 93 -14.33 -1.92 12.48
C TYR A 93 -13.59 -1.09 11.42
N CYS A 94 -12.49 -1.60 10.89
CA CYS A 94 -11.73 -0.90 9.84
C CYS A 94 -12.57 -0.63 8.59
N PHE A 95 -13.45 -1.57 8.23
CA PHE A 95 -14.36 -1.41 7.10
C PHE A 95 -15.33 -0.23 7.35
N PHE A 96 -16.01 -0.18 8.48
CA PHE A 96 -16.91 0.93 8.81
C PHE A 96 -16.21 2.26 8.92
N MET A 97 -15.01 2.31 9.54
CA MET A 97 -14.22 3.53 9.65
C MET A 97 -13.66 4.03 8.31
N SER A 98 -13.71 3.23 7.26
CA SER A 98 -13.30 3.65 5.91
C SER A 98 -14.40 4.36 5.11
N PHE A 99 -15.64 4.36 5.58
CA PHE A 99 -16.76 5.03 4.91
C PHE A 99 -16.97 6.47 5.41
N PRO A 100 -17.36 7.40 4.51
CA PRO A 100 -17.86 8.71 4.92
C PRO A 100 -19.18 8.56 5.74
N PRO A 101 -19.44 9.38 6.75
CA PRO A 101 -18.60 10.49 7.24
C PRO A 101 -17.48 10.08 8.21
N MET A 102 -17.46 8.83 8.69
CA MET A 102 -16.53 8.36 9.73
C MET A 102 -15.05 8.56 9.36
N SER A 103 -14.70 8.38 8.08
CA SER A 103 -13.33 8.55 7.59
C SER A 103 -12.79 9.99 7.70
N PHE A 104 -13.67 10.97 7.89
CA PHE A 104 -13.31 12.39 8.02
C PHE A 104 -13.15 12.86 9.47
N VAL A 105 -13.49 12.01 10.46
CA VAL A 105 -13.37 12.40 11.88
C VAL A 105 -11.92 12.19 12.33
N PRO A 106 -11.18 13.26 12.65
CA PRO A 106 -9.80 13.15 13.11
C PRO A 106 -9.70 12.32 14.41
N GLY A 107 -8.70 11.43 14.47
CA GLY A 107 -8.43 10.62 15.67
C GLY A 107 -9.37 9.43 15.91
N LEU A 108 -10.46 9.30 15.16
CA LEU A 108 -11.38 8.16 15.31
C LEU A 108 -10.83 6.89 14.66
N ARG A 109 -10.08 7.05 13.56
CA ARG A 109 -9.54 5.92 12.80
C ARG A 109 -8.24 5.43 13.41
N ASP A 110 -8.16 4.14 13.69
CA ASP A 110 -6.94 3.48 14.15
C ASP A 110 -5.91 3.37 13.01
N GLN A 111 -4.64 3.66 13.29
CA GLN A 111 -3.54 3.55 12.33
C GLN A 111 -3.38 2.14 11.73
N ALA A 112 -3.77 1.09 12.47
CA ALA A 112 -3.79 -0.28 11.96
C ALA A 112 -4.81 -0.49 10.84
N CYS A 113 -5.82 0.38 10.70
CA CYS A 113 -6.79 0.37 9.59
C CYS A 113 -6.29 1.08 8.34
N ASP A 114 -5.14 1.75 8.40
CA ASP A 114 -4.60 2.45 7.25
C ASP A 114 -4.03 1.48 6.21
N ALA A 115 -3.92 1.95 4.99
CA ALA A 115 -3.21 1.25 3.93
C ALA A 115 -2.01 2.08 3.48
N TYR A 116 -0.89 1.40 3.29
CA TYR A 116 0.35 1.98 2.83
C TYR A 116 0.55 1.66 1.35
N ILE A 117 1.26 2.54 0.66
CA ILE A 117 1.60 2.36 -0.74
C ILE A 117 3.10 2.53 -0.93
N LYS A 118 3.76 1.52 -1.53
CA LYS A 118 5.20 1.50 -1.79
C LYS A 118 5.48 0.72 -3.07
N ARG A 119 6.71 0.82 -3.56
CA ARG A 119 7.19 0.05 -4.71
C ARG A 119 7.92 -1.21 -4.27
N VAL A 120 7.66 -2.32 -4.94
CA VAL A 120 8.39 -3.58 -4.76
C VAL A 120 9.79 -3.41 -5.35
N VAL A 121 10.81 -3.58 -4.51
CA VAL A 121 12.22 -3.36 -4.90
C VAL A 121 13.01 -4.66 -4.89
N ALA A 122 12.82 -5.55 -3.90
CA ALA A 122 13.45 -6.87 -3.91
C ALA A 122 12.41 -7.99 -3.78
N LEU A 123 12.74 -9.14 -4.38
CA LEU A 123 11.89 -10.31 -4.52
C LEU A 123 12.38 -11.46 -3.61
N PRO A 124 11.51 -12.46 -3.32
CA PRO A 124 11.90 -13.62 -2.53
C PRO A 124 13.18 -14.28 -3.03
N GLY A 125 14.05 -14.69 -2.10
CA GLY A 125 15.32 -15.36 -2.37
C GLY A 125 16.52 -14.47 -2.71
N GLU A 126 16.30 -13.19 -3.02
CA GLU A 126 17.36 -12.25 -3.35
C GLU A 126 18.13 -11.77 -2.11
N ILE A 127 19.41 -11.49 -2.26
CA ILE A 127 20.23 -10.85 -1.25
C ILE A 127 20.19 -9.35 -1.50
N VAL A 128 19.69 -8.57 -0.55
CA VAL A 128 19.50 -7.13 -0.70
C VAL A 128 20.35 -6.35 0.30
N SER A 129 20.89 -5.24 -0.20
CA SER A 129 21.55 -4.21 0.60
C SER A 129 20.98 -2.85 0.23
N VAL A 130 20.89 -1.95 1.20
CA VAL A 130 20.55 -0.54 1.00
C VAL A 130 21.62 0.30 1.67
N ASN A 131 22.27 1.19 0.92
CA ASN A 131 23.31 2.04 1.47
C ASN A 131 22.74 3.31 2.13
N SER A 132 23.62 4.12 2.75
CA SER A 132 23.24 5.37 3.41
C SER A 132 22.64 6.43 2.46
N LYS A 133 22.85 6.31 1.15
CA LYS A 133 22.22 7.17 0.12
C LYS A 133 20.84 6.66 -0.32
N GLY A 134 20.37 5.53 0.23
CA GLY A 134 19.11 4.88 -0.16
C GLY A 134 19.19 4.14 -1.50
N GLU A 135 20.38 3.88 -2.03
CA GLU A 135 20.58 3.09 -3.23
C GLU A 135 20.51 1.60 -2.89
N VAL A 136 19.92 0.82 -3.79
CA VAL A 136 19.67 -0.59 -3.58
C VAL A 136 20.63 -1.44 -4.41
N LEU A 137 21.20 -2.44 -3.75
CA LEU A 137 21.95 -3.51 -4.40
C LEU A 137 21.18 -4.83 -4.25
N ILE A 138 21.04 -5.56 -5.35
CA ILE A 138 20.47 -6.91 -5.38
C ILE A 138 21.56 -7.87 -5.83
N ASN A 139 21.82 -8.89 -5.03
CA ASN A 139 22.91 -9.85 -5.29
C ASN A 139 24.26 -9.16 -5.60
N ASN A 140 24.58 -8.12 -4.82
CA ASN A 140 25.77 -7.25 -4.96
C ASN A 140 25.82 -6.38 -6.23
N GLN A 141 24.76 -6.35 -7.04
CA GLN A 141 24.67 -5.47 -8.21
C GLN A 141 23.73 -4.30 -7.90
N LYS A 142 24.18 -3.08 -8.16
CA LYS A 142 23.34 -1.89 -8.03
C LYS A 142 22.26 -1.91 -9.11
N ILE A 143 20.99 -1.78 -8.68
CA ILE A 143 19.90 -1.69 -9.62
C ILE A 143 19.67 -0.25 -10.09
N ASP A 144 19.21 -0.11 -11.35
CA ASP A 144 18.81 1.19 -11.88
C ASP A 144 17.38 1.55 -11.43
N GLU A 145 17.25 2.69 -10.78
CA GLU A 145 15.98 3.15 -10.20
C GLU A 145 15.66 4.57 -10.72
N PRO A 146 15.28 4.72 -12.00
CA PRO A 146 15.08 6.03 -12.63
C PRO A 146 13.90 6.81 -12.02
N TYR A 147 13.00 6.14 -11.30
CA TYR A 147 11.88 6.72 -10.56
C TYR A 147 12.30 7.39 -9.25
N VAL A 148 13.47 7.07 -8.71
CA VAL A 148 14.00 7.67 -7.48
C VAL A 148 14.68 9.00 -7.80
N LYS A 149 14.03 10.11 -7.46
CA LYS A 149 14.58 11.46 -7.64
C LYS A 149 15.12 12.06 -6.34
N ASN A 150 14.49 11.76 -5.21
CA ASN A 150 14.86 12.24 -3.89
C ASN A 150 15.63 11.15 -3.14
N LYS A 151 16.94 11.08 -3.40
CA LYS A 151 17.85 10.23 -2.63
C LYS A 151 18.11 10.88 -1.27
N CYS A 152 18.53 10.08 -0.30
CA CYS A 152 19.00 10.62 0.97
C CYS A 152 20.29 11.44 0.75
N SER A 153 20.33 12.63 1.32
CA SER A 153 21.56 13.39 1.40
C SER A 153 22.52 12.75 2.41
N GLU A 154 23.82 12.96 2.24
CA GLU A 154 24.87 12.53 3.20
C GLU A 154 24.87 13.37 4.51
N SER A 155 23.79 14.07 4.80
CA SER A 155 23.66 14.86 6.02
C SER A 155 23.69 13.95 7.26
N ILE A 156 24.40 14.38 8.28
CA ILE A 156 24.63 13.67 9.55
C ILE A 156 23.32 13.28 10.26
N TYR A 157 22.20 13.91 9.91
CA TYR A 157 20.88 13.69 10.49
C TYR A 157 19.93 12.85 9.64
N SER A 158 20.34 12.42 8.45
CA SER A 158 19.52 11.60 7.56
C SER A 158 20.15 10.22 7.34
N ASP A 159 20.10 9.38 8.37
CA ASP A 159 20.30 7.95 8.15
C ASP A 159 19.13 7.43 7.29
N CYS A 160 19.47 6.96 6.10
CA CYS A 160 18.50 6.40 5.17
C CYS A 160 18.05 4.96 5.54
N GLY A 161 18.30 4.53 6.77
CA GLY A 161 17.93 3.19 7.23
C GLY A 161 18.67 2.10 6.47
N GLY A 162 19.98 2.32 6.19
CA GLY A 162 20.80 1.38 5.45
C GLY A 162 20.95 0.03 6.15
N PHE A 163 21.09 -1.03 5.37
CA PHE A 163 21.38 -2.39 5.84
C PHE A 163 22.11 -3.16 4.74
N ALA A 164 22.79 -4.24 5.11
CA ALA A 164 23.60 -5.00 4.18
C ALA A 164 23.31 -6.50 4.22
N ASN A 165 23.35 -7.13 3.05
CA ASN A 165 23.38 -8.59 2.84
C ASN A 165 22.28 -9.38 3.56
N ILE A 166 21.05 -8.88 3.50
CA ILE A 166 19.91 -9.60 4.06
C ILE A 166 19.20 -10.36 2.92
N LYS A 167 19.02 -11.66 3.11
CA LYS A 167 18.24 -12.49 2.17
C LYS A 167 16.75 -12.24 2.39
N VAL A 168 16.03 -11.94 1.30
CA VAL A 168 14.58 -11.79 1.31
C VAL A 168 13.94 -13.17 1.55
N PRO A 169 13.15 -13.36 2.60
CA PRO A 169 12.50 -14.65 2.85
C PRO A 169 11.48 -15.01 1.78
N GLU A 170 11.12 -16.30 1.71
CA GLU A 170 10.04 -16.76 0.83
C GLU A 170 8.73 -16.02 1.12
N ASP A 171 7.97 -15.74 0.07
CA ASP A 171 6.72 -14.99 0.16
C ASP A 171 6.83 -13.57 0.73
N HIS A 172 8.04 -13.02 0.85
CA HIS A 172 8.29 -11.65 1.31
C HIS A 172 8.91 -10.77 0.23
N PHE A 173 8.76 -9.47 0.39
CA PHE A 173 9.23 -8.44 -0.54
C PHE A 173 9.84 -7.28 0.23
N LEU A 174 10.93 -6.71 -0.28
CA LEU A 174 11.33 -5.38 0.16
C LEU A 174 10.50 -4.35 -0.59
N VAL A 175 9.85 -3.47 0.15
CA VAL A 175 9.05 -2.37 -0.40
C VAL A 175 9.58 -1.04 0.09
N LEU A 176 9.86 -0.13 -0.85
CA LEU A 176 10.43 1.19 -0.57
C LEU A 176 9.58 2.29 -1.20
N GLY A 177 9.64 3.49 -0.61
CA GLY A 177 9.10 4.68 -1.22
C GLY A 177 10.02 5.21 -2.31
N ASP A 178 9.47 5.80 -3.37
CA ASP A 178 10.24 6.45 -4.43
C ASP A 178 10.94 7.71 -3.91
N ASN A 179 10.37 8.37 -2.91
CA ASN A 179 10.97 9.47 -2.17
C ASN A 179 11.78 8.93 -0.99
N ARG A 180 13.02 8.48 -1.27
CA ARG A 180 13.89 7.81 -0.29
C ARG A 180 14.14 8.64 0.97
N SER A 181 14.28 9.94 0.84
CA SER A 181 14.53 10.85 1.96
C SER A 181 13.30 11.11 2.85
N ASN A 182 12.10 10.85 2.34
CA ASN A 182 10.84 11.10 3.05
C ASN A 182 9.85 9.93 2.93
N SER A 183 10.32 8.73 3.26
CA SER A 183 9.50 7.52 3.25
C SER A 183 9.79 6.65 4.46
N TRP A 184 8.76 6.44 5.26
CA TRP A 184 8.78 5.39 6.27
C TRP A 184 8.32 4.07 5.62
N ASP A 185 9.28 3.16 5.41
CA ASP A 185 9.09 1.92 4.66
C ASP A 185 9.90 0.76 5.28
N GLY A 186 10.09 -0.33 4.57
CA GLY A 186 10.76 -1.54 5.05
C GLY A 186 12.14 -1.31 5.67
N ARG A 187 12.81 -0.21 5.37
CA ARG A 187 14.09 0.14 6.00
C ARG A 187 13.97 0.42 7.51
N TYR A 188 12.80 0.94 7.91
CA TYR A 188 12.57 1.46 9.25
C TYR A 188 11.59 0.63 10.11
N TRP A 189 10.98 -0.42 9.54
CA TRP A 189 10.07 -1.26 10.33
C TRP A 189 10.84 -2.04 11.40
N PRO A 190 10.45 -1.93 12.67
CA PRO A 190 11.24 -2.48 13.77
C PRO A 190 11.17 -4.00 13.87
N GLY A 191 10.05 -4.63 13.51
CA GLY A 191 9.84 -6.08 13.59
C GLY A 191 10.36 -6.87 12.39
N GLY A 192 10.83 -6.17 11.34
CA GLY A 192 11.41 -6.79 10.15
C GLY A 192 11.30 -5.92 8.92
N LYS A 193 12.22 -6.09 7.98
CA LYS A 193 12.34 -5.21 6.81
C LYS A 193 11.44 -5.59 5.64
N PHE A 194 10.73 -6.71 5.72
CA PHE A 194 10.07 -7.31 4.58
C PHE A 194 8.56 -7.42 4.75
N LEU A 195 7.85 -7.15 3.66
CA LEU A 195 6.41 -7.27 3.57
C LEU A 195 6.03 -8.69 3.14
N HIS A 196 5.26 -9.41 3.95
CA HIS A 196 4.71 -10.70 3.56
C HIS A 196 3.58 -10.52 2.53
N LYS A 197 3.49 -11.40 1.53
CA LYS A 197 2.47 -11.34 0.45
C LYS A 197 1.02 -11.26 0.96
N LYS A 198 0.70 -11.88 2.09
CA LYS A 198 -0.65 -11.88 2.68
C LYS A 198 -1.13 -10.50 3.13
N GLU A 199 -0.19 -9.56 3.34
CA GLU A 199 -0.52 -8.20 3.74
C GLU A 199 -0.79 -7.29 2.54
N ILE A 200 -0.50 -7.75 1.31
CA ILE A 200 -0.76 -7.00 0.09
C ILE A 200 -2.25 -7.02 -0.22
N ILE A 201 -2.83 -5.84 -0.36
CA ILE A 201 -4.24 -5.64 -0.73
C ILE A 201 -4.41 -5.70 -2.24
N GLY A 202 -3.49 -5.10 -2.99
CA GLY A 202 -3.52 -5.03 -4.44
C GLY A 202 -2.39 -4.16 -4.98
N LYS A 203 -2.41 -3.91 -6.28
CA LYS A 203 -1.44 -3.02 -6.94
C LYS A 203 -2.08 -1.77 -7.52
N ALA A 204 -1.34 -0.68 -7.60
CA ALA A 204 -1.76 0.51 -8.31
C ALA A 204 -1.87 0.17 -9.80
N PHE A 205 -3.06 0.38 -10.35
CA PHE A 205 -3.35 0.02 -11.72
C PHE A 205 -3.53 1.25 -12.59
N PHE A 206 -4.34 2.22 -12.12
CA PHE A 206 -4.78 3.33 -12.92
C PHE A 206 -4.93 4.60 -12.08
N ARG A 207 -4.42 5.74 -12.57
CA ARG A 207 -4.63 7.06 -11.98
C ARG A 207 -5.76 7.76 -12.72
N PHE A 208 -6.86 8.07 -12.03
CA PHE A 208 -8.01 8.74 -12.64
C PHE A 208 -8.12 10.22 -12.29
N TRP A 209 -7.36 10.70 -11.30
CA TRP A 209 -7.28 12.09 -10.91
C TRP A 209 -5.88 12.46 -10.39
N PRO A 210 -5.35 13.66 -10.69
CA PRO A 210 -5.90 14.71 -11.58
C PRO A 210 -5.82 14.33 -13.05
N LEU A 211 -6.68 14.91 -13.88
CA LEU A 211 -6.78 14.59 -15.32
C LEU A 211 -5.46 14.79 -16.07
N LYS A 212 -4.63 15.75 -15.65
CA LYS A 212 -3.30 15.99 -16.24
C LYS A 212 -2.34 14.79 -16.13
N ASN A 213 -2.57 13.91 -15.15
CA ASN A 213 -1.75 12.73 -14.89
C ASN A 213 -2.54 11.42 -15.10
N PHE A 214 -3.67 11.51 -15.82
CA PHE A 214 -4.53 10.38 -16.11
C PHE A 214 -3.79 9.28 -16.88
N GLY A 215 -3.88 8.03 -16.43
CA GLY A 215 -3.24 6.92 -17.12
C GLY A 215 -2.90 5.73 -16.25
N TYR A 216 -2.40 4.70 -16.91
CA TYR A 216 -1.95 3.47 -16.28
C TYR A 216 -0.54 3.63 -15.71
N PHE A 217 -0.27 2.95 -14.58
CA PHE A 217 1.08 2.82 -14.08
C PHE A 217 1.86 1.83 -14.92
N LYS A 218 2.94 2.31 -15.54
CA LYS A 218 3.84 1.45 -16.31
C LYS A 218 4.68 0.65 -15.31
N SER A 219 4.62 -0.68 -15.40
CA SER A 219 5.64 -1.52 -14.76
C SER A 219 6.98 -1.16 -15.41
N GLN A 220 7.92 -0.66 -14.63
CA GLN A 220 9.26 -0.40 -15.15
C GLN A 220 9.91 -1.78 -15.38
N ARG A 221 10.17 -2.11 -16.64
CA ARG A 221 10.64 -3.46 -17.06
C ARG A 221 12.18 -3.60 -17.10
N ASN A 222 12.90 -2.52 -16.89
CA ASN A 222 14.36 -2.50 -17.00
C ASN A 222 14.99 -2.42 -15.60
N PHE A 223 15.20 -3.58 -15.01
CA PHE A 223 16.01 -3.79 -13.81
C PHE A 223 17.09 -4.81 -14.11
#